data_516edf6667203d2fedbcb96b45505305
#
_entry.id   516edf6667203d2fedbcb96b45505305
#
_cell.length_a   1.000
_cell.length_b   1.000
_cell.length_c   1.000
_cell.angle_alpha   90.00
_cell.angle_beta   90.00
_cell.angle_gamma   90.00
#
_symmetry.space_group_name_H-M   'P 1'
#
loop_
_entity.id
_entity.type
_entity.pdbx_description
1 polymer ?
#
loop_
_entity_poly.entity_id
_entity_poly.type
_entity_poly.pdbx_seq_one_letter_code
_entity_poly.pdbx_strand_id
1 'polypeptide(L)'
;MASGHAQNDNIVLEVEDLKKFFPIRKGRLGRSSAVVRAVDGVSFTMKEGEFLGVVGESGSGKTTLGLTVLMAHAPTSGSIVLHLPNESYDLAKLSSAELRPLRKEMQMIFQDPFSSLNPRMTILDIVAEPLVLNG
;
A
#
# COMPACT_ATOMS: atom_id res chain seq x y z
N MET A 1 -6.87 41.29 13.37
CA MET A 1 -6.30 40.50 12.28
C MET A 1 -5.82 39.19 12.87
N ALA A 2 -6.65 38.15 12.77
CA ALA A 2 -6.32 36.84 13.31
C ALA A 2 -5.63 36.05 12.20
N SER A 3 -4.31 35.90 12.33
CA SER A 3 -3.54 35.00 11.49
C SER A 3 -3.96 33.57 11.82
N GLY A 4 -4.73 32.95 10.92
CA GLY A 4 -5.04 31.54 10.99
C GLY A 4 -3.72 30.76 10.91
N HIS A 5 -3.32 30.16 12.03
CA HIS A 5 -2.35 29.08 12.02
C HIS A 5 -3.04 27.93 11.27
N ALA A 6 -2.64 27.69 10.03
CA ALA A 6 -2.85 26.41 9.41
C ALA A 6 -2.22 25.39 10.36
N GLN A 7 -3.04 24.62 11.07
CA GLN A 7 -2.60 23.39 11.72
C GLN A 7 -2.04 22.54 10.58
N ASN A 8 -0.73 22.48 10.52
CA ASN A 8 -0.01 21.52 9.73
C ASN A 8 -0.28 20.17 10.39
N ASP A 9 -1.46 19.61 10.12
CA ASP A 9 -1.78 18.25 10.49
C ASP A 9 -0.70 17.41 9.84
N ASN A 10 0.14 16.76 10.65
CA ASN A 10 1.30 16.00 10.22
C ASN A 10 0.83 14.72 9.51
N ILE A 11 0.21 14.90 8.33
CA ILE A 11 -0.29 13.82 7.48
C ILE A 11 0.93 13.09 6.92
N VAL A 12 0.99 11.78 7.13
CA VAL A 12 2.05 10.92 6.60
C VAL A 12 1.60 10.15 5.35
N LEU A 13 0.29 9.90 5.24
CA LEU A 13 -0.29 9.19 4.11
C LEU A 13 -1.63 9.81 3.71
N GLU A 14 -1.80 10.04 2.41
CA GLU A 14 -3.05 10.48 1.82
C GLU A 14 -3.43 9.55 0.67
N VAL A 15 -4.64 9.03 0.71
CA VAL A 15 -5.19 8.14 -0.31
C VAL A 15 -6.47 8.77 -0.84
N GLU A 16 -6.58 8.93 -2.17
CA GLU A 16 -7.71 9.56 -2.81
C GLU A 16 -8.26 8.72 -3.96
N ASP A 17 -9.57 8.47 -3.92
CA ASP A 17 -10.35 7.70 -4.92
C ASP A 17 -9.65 6.41 -5.38
N LEU A 18 -9.02 5.69 -4.44
CA LEU A 18 -8.22 4.52 -4.74
C LEU A 18 -9.10 3.39 -5.26
N LYS A 19 -8.72 2.83 -6.42
CA LYS A 19 -9.40 1.69 -7.05
C LYS A 19 -8.41 0.60 -7.38
N LYS A 20 -8.81 -0.64 -7.10
CA LYS A 20 -8.10 -1.84 -7.54
C LYS A 20 -9.07 -2.86 -8.10
N PHE A 21 -8.95 -3.09 -9.39
CA PHE A 21 -9.78 -4.01 -10.14
C PHE A 21 -8.94 -5.15 -10.70
N PHE A 22 -9.47 -6.37 -10.63
CA PHE A 22 -8.83 -7.56 -11.19
C PHE A 22 -9.68 -8.09 -12.36
N PRO A 23 -9.13 -8.16 -13.57
CA PRO A 23 -9.83 -8.74 -14.70
C PRO A 23 -9.99 -10.25 -14.53
N ILE A 24 -11.23 -10.77 -14.66
CA ILE A 24 -11.50 -12.21 -14.71
C ILE A 24 -11.39 -12.63 -16.17
N ARG A 25 -10.38 -13.42 -16.50
CA ARG A 25 -10.29 -14.08 -17.80
C ARG A 25 -11.26 -15.25 -17.85
N LYS A 26 -12.44 -15.08 -18.42
CA LYS A 26 -13.27 -16.23 -18.84
C LYS A 26 -12.70 -16.82 -20.11
N GLY A 27 -12.61 -18.14 -20.14
CA GLY A 27 -11.98 -19.01 -21.11
C GLY A 27 -12.10 -18.64 -22.59
N ARG A 28 -11.43 -19.36 -23.42
CA ARG A 28 -10.97 -19.23 -24.80
C ARG A 28 -11.95 -18.71 -25.89
N LEU A 29 -13.23 -18.44 -25.61
CA LEU A 29 -14.23 -18.00 -26.62
C LEU A 29 -15.23 -16.93 -26.14
N GLY A 30 -15.04 -16.24 -25.05
CA GLY A 30 -16.06 -15.29 -24.53
C GLY A 30 -15.52 -13.88 -24.31
N ARG A 31 -16.05 -12.90 -25.06
CA ARG A 31 -15.86 -11.45 -24.93
C ARG A 31 -16.57 -10.86 -23.68
N SER A 32 -16.54 -11.54 -22.52
CA SER A 32 -17.05 -10.94 -21.30
C SER A 32 -15.87 -10.68 -20.35
N SER A 33 -15.38 -9.46 -20.32
CA SER A 33 -14.43 -8.97 -19.33
C SER A 33 -15.16 -8.70 -18.03
N ALA A 34 -15.48 -9.74 -17.28
CA ALA A 34 -15.90 -9.56 -15.90
C ALA A 34 -14.72 -9.02 -15.08
N VAL A 35 -14.97 -8.09 -14.21
CA VAL A 35 -13.95 -7.44 -13.38
C VAL A 35 -14.36 -7.57 -11.93
N VAL A 36 -13.45 -8.04 -11.07
CA VAL A 36 -13.62 -7.96 -9.61
C VAL A 36 -13.14 -6.60 -9.15
N ARG A 37 -14.05 -5.82 -8.59
CA ARG A 37 -13.74 -4.54 -7.95
C ARG A 37 -13.40 -4.80 -6.49
N ALA A 38 -12.14 -5.05 -6.21
CA ALA A 38 -11.68 -5.38 -4.86
C ALA A 38 -11.55 -4.15 -3.97
N VAL A 39 -11.18 -3.01 -4.54
CA VAL A 39 -11.21 -1.67 -3.91
C VAL A 39 -11.86 -0.74 -4.91
N ASP A 40 -12.87 0.05 -4.50
CA ASP A 40 -13.62 0.90 -5.40
C ASP A 40 -13.93 2.26 -4.74
N GLY A 41 -13.06 3.24 -4.98
CA GLY A 41 -13.24 4.62 -4.54
C GLY A 41 -12.96 4.87 -3.05
N VAL A 42 -11.92 4.27 -2.51
CA VAL A 42 -11.54 4.47 -1.09
C VAL A 42 -10.65 5.70 -0.95
N SER A 43 -11.00 6.59 0.00
CA SER A 43 -10.21 7.77 0.35
C SER A 43 -10.06 7.87 1.86
N PHE A 44 -8.86 8.19 2.34
CA PHE A 44 -8.56 8.47 3.73
C PHE A 44 -7.22 9.17 3.86
N THR A 45 -6.97 9.75 5.04
CA THR A 45 -5.68 10.29 5.43
C THR A 45 -5.20 9.62 6.71
N MET A 46 -3.90 9.58 6.94
CA MET A 46 -3.28 9.10 8.16
C MET A 46 -2.26 10.11 8.66
N LYS A 47 -2.32 10.43 9.95
CA LYS A 47 -1.38 11.32 10.61
C LYS A 47 -0.25 10.54 11.28
N GLU A 48 0.85 11.21 11.56
CA GLU A 48 1.94 10.61 12.33
C GLU A 48 1.45 10.11 13.69
N GLY A 49 1.82 8.88 14.06
CA GLY A 49 1.42 8.23 15.30
C GLY A 49 -0.04 7.76 15.33
N GLU A 50 -0.79 7.89 14.24
CA GLU A 50 -2.18 7.45 14.16
C GLU A 50 -2.31 5.95 13.87
N PHE A 51 -3.36 5.33 14.44
CA PHE A 51 -3.78 3.96 14.13
C PHE A 51 -5.09 3.99 13.35
N LEU A 52 -5.06 3.54 12.10
CA LEU A 52 -6.24 3.41 11.25
C LEU A 52 -6.71 1.95 11.19
N GLY A 53 -7.89 1.67 11.75
CA GLY A 53 -8.51 0.35 11.70
C GLY A 53 -9.35 0.15 10.43
N VAL A 54 -9.06 -0.91 9.66
CA VAL A 54 -9.88 -1.32 8.51
C VAL A 54 -10.69 -2.55 8.88
N VAL A 55 -12.00 -2.41 8.98
CA VAL A 55 -12.93 -3.47 9.37
C VAL A 55 -13.87 -3.84 8.21
N GLY A 56 -14.39 -5.06 8.22
CA GLY A 56 -15.33 -5.56 7.21
C GLY A 56 -15.32 -7.09 7.15
N GLU A 57 -16.26 -7.66 6.42
CA GLU A 57 -16.42 -9.12 6.25
C GLU A 57 -15.22 -9.74 5.52
N SER A 58 -15.11 -11.09 5.59
CA SER A 58 -14.12 -11.81 4.79
C SER A 58 -14.39 -11.58 3.30
N GLY A 59 -13.33 -11.32 2.52
CA GLY A 59 -13.47 -11.03 1.09
C GLY A 59 -13.88 -9.59 0.74
N SER A 60 -14.07 -8.69 1.71
CA SER A 60 -14.45 -7.30 1.45
C SER A 60 -13.35 -6.40 0.87
N GLY A 61 -12.16 -6.95 0.61
CA GLY A 61 -11.05 -6.19 -0.02
C GLY A 61 -10.02 -5.60 0.93
N LYS A 62 -10.11 -5.80 2.26
CA LYS A 62 -9.18 -5.23 3.25
C LYS A 62 -7.70 -5.52 2.95
N THR A 63 -7.38 -6.79 2.71
CA THR A 63 -6.02 -7.20 2.34
C THR A 63 -5.58 -6.57 1.03
N THR A 64 -6.48 -6.50 0.05
CA THR A 64 -6.21 -5.86 -1.24
C THR A 64 -5.96 -4.37 -1.07
N LEU A 65 -6.72 -3.68 -0.20
CA LEU A 65 -6.50 -2.28 0.12
C LEU A 65 -5.08 -2.07 0.69
N GLY A 66 -4.71 -2.82 1.73
CA GLY A 66 -3.37 -2.72 2.33
C GLY A 66 -2.25 -3.01 1.32
N LEU A 67 -2.36 -4.08 0.52
CA LEU A 67 -1.38 -4.40 -0.52
C LEU A 67 -1.30 -3.33 -1.62
N THR A 68 -2.41 -2.65 -1.93
CA THR A 68 -2.43 -1.59 -2.93
C THR A 68 -1.81 -0.31 -2.37
N VAL A 69 -2.10 0.04 -1.12
CA VAL A 69 -1.49 1.20 -0.44
C VAL A 69 0.04 1.04 -0.35
N LEU A 70 0.52 -0.15 -0.06
CA LEU A 70 1.96 -0.47 -0.02
C LEU A 70 2.59 -0.73 -1.41
N MET A 71 1.85 -0.49 -2.49
CA MET A 71 2.31 -0.70 -3.86
C MET A 71 2.80 -2.13 -4.17
N ALA A 72 2.38 -3.13 -3.38
CA ALA A 72 2.52 -4.55 -3.73
C ALA A 72 1.57 -4.92 -4.88
N HIS A 73 0.44 -4.24 -4.98
CA HIS A 73 -0.44 -4.23 -6.13
C HIS A 73 -0.53 -2.82 -6.69
N ALA A 74 -0.17 -2.63 -7.96
CA ALA A 74 -0.38 -1.35 -8.62
C ALA A 74 -1.89 -0.99 -8.61
N PRO A 75 -2.30 0.23 -8.25
CA PRO A 75 -3.69 0.66 -8.32
C PRO A 75 -4.20 0.66 -9.77
N THR A 76 -5.51 0.54 -9.92
CA THR A 76 -6.17 0.74 -11.23
C THR A 76 -6.34 2.23 -11.51
N SER A 77 -6.69 3.00 -10.47
CA SER A 77 -6.76 4.46 -10.50
C SER A 77 -6.75 5.00 -9.06
N GLY A 78 -6.70 6.31 -8.92
CA GLY A 78 -6.58 7.02 -7.65
C GLY A 78 -5.12 7.41 -7.36
N SER A 79 -4.90 8.08 -6.26
CA SER A 79 -3.57 8.51 -5.80
C SER A 79 -3.25 7.98 -4.42
N ILE A 80 -1.96 7.82 -4.16
CA ILE A 80 -1.40 7.40 -2.87
C ILE A 80 -0.19 8.30 -2.62
N VAL A 81 -0.35 9.30 -1.77
CA VAL A 81 0.72 10.25 -1.48
C VAL A 81 1.33 9.92 -0.12
N LEU A 82 2.62 9.61 -0.14
CA LEU A 82 3.45 9.45 1.05
C LEU A 82 4.17 10.76 1.33
N HIS A 83 3.95 11.33 2.50
CA HIS A 83 4.62 12.54 2.97
C HIS A 83 5.80 12.17 3.87
N LEU A 84 7.00 12.50 3.45
CA LEU A 84 8.22 12.42 4.23
C LEU A 84 8.62 13.83 4.70
N PRO A 85 9.53 13.97 5.67
CA PRO A 85 9.84 15.29 6.27
C PRO A 85 10.21 16.40 5.28
N ASN A 86 10.81 16.05 4.13
CA ASN A 86 11.28 17.01 3.15
C ASN A 86 10.59 16.92 1.79
N GLU A 87 9.89 15.83 1.52
CA GLU A 87 9.36 15.53 0.19
C GLU A 87 8.05 14.73 0.28
N SER A 88 7.22 14.84 -0.75
CA SER A 88 5.99 14.07 -0.91
C SER A 88 6.01 13.31 -2.23
N TYR A 89 5.58 12.06 -2.20
CA TYR A 89 5.62 11.16 -3.35
C TYR A 89 4.25 10.61 -3.65
N ASP A 90 3.73 10.82 -4.85
CA ASP A 90 2.57 10.06 -5.34
C ASP A 90 3.05 8.69 -5.84
N LEU A 91 2.93 7.70 -4.97
CA LEU A 91 3.44 6.34 -5.20
C LEU A 91 2.83 5.70 -6.46
N ALA A 92 1.58 6.08 -6.81
CA ALA A 92 0.89 5.53 -7.97
C ALA A 92 1.52 5.96 -9.31
N LYS A 93 2.32 7.03 -9.31
CA LYS A 93 3.00 7.58 -10.49
C LYS A 93 4.45 7.15 -10.63
N LEU A 94 5.02 6.51 -9.60
CA LEU A 94 6.42 6.14 -9.57
C LEU A 94 6.68 4.81 -10.30
N SER A 95 7.82 4.73 -10.95
CA SER A 95 8.35 3.49 -11.48
C SER A 95 8.84 2.56 -10.36
N SER A 96 9.03 1.27 -10.66
CA SER A 96 9.55 0.30 -9.68
C SER A 96 10.93 0.68 -9.14
N ALA A 97 11.76 1.37 -9.93
CA ALA A 97 13.07 1.84 -9.50
C ALA A 97 12.97 2.98 -8.48
N GLU A 98 12.04 3.92 -8.71
CA GLU A 98 11.78 5.05 -7.81
C GLU A 98 11.07 4.61 -6.52
N LEU A 99 10.23 3.58 -6.57
CA LEU A 99 9.57 2.99 -5.38
C LEU A 99 10.57 2.26 -4.47
N ARG A 100 11.66 1.70 -5.02
CA ARG A 100 12.60 0.87 -4.26
C ARG A 100 13.15 1.58 -3.00
N PRO A 101 13.68 2.81 -3.05
CA PRO A 101 14.18 3.50 -1.86
C PRO A 101 13.08 3.86 -0.86
N LEU A 102 11.81 3.99 -1.30
CA LEU A 102 10.69 4.33 -0.42
C LEU A 102 10.14 3.12 0.34
N ARG A 103 10.45 1.89 -0.08
CA ARG A 103 9.97 0.67 0.60
C ARG A 103 10.48 0.50 2.02
N LYS A 104 11.59 1.14 2.38
CA LYS A 104 12.10 1.16 3.76
C LYS A 104 11.21 1.98 4.71
N GLU A 105 10.46 2.94 4.16
CA GLU A 105 9.53 3.80 4.92
C GLU A 105 8.14 3.14 5.11
N MET A 106 7.89 2.05 4.37
CA MET A 106 6.60 1.35 4.40
C MET A 106 6.81 -0.14 4.56
N GLN A 107 6.29 -0.73 5.62
CA GLN A 107 6.46 -2.16 5.89
C GLN A 107 5.11 -2.83 6.13
N MET A 108 5.04 -4.13 5.84
CA MET A 108 3.88 -4.97 6.06
C MET A 108 4.23 -6.15 6.97
N ILE A 109 3.38 -6.38 7.96
CA ILE A 109 3.41 -7.61 8.75
C ILE A 109 2.29 -8.50 8.24
N PHE A 110 2.62 -9.70 7.78
CA PHE A 110 1.65 -10.67 7.30
C PHE A 110 0.93 -11.36 8.46
N GLN A 111 -0.31 -11.76 8.21
CA GLN A 111 -1.15 -12.44 9.21
C GLN A 111 -0.57 -13.79 9.67
N ASP A 112 0.11 -14.50 8.77
CA ASP A 112 0.79 -15.77 9.08
C ASP A 112 2.32 -15.55 9.10
N PRO A 113 2.93 -15.45 10.28
CA PRO A 113 4.38 -15.25 10.41
C PRO A 113 5.18 -16.47 9.94
N PHE A 114 4.62 -17.68 10.02
CA PHE A 114 5.34 -18.89 9.64
C PHE A 114 5.52 -19.00 8.11
N SER A 115 4.53 -18.60 7.34
CA SER A 115 4.63 -18.58 5.88
C SER A 115 5.51 -17.43 5.36
N SER A 116 5.79 -16.43 6.21
CA SER A 116 6.59 -15.26 5.85
C SER A 116 8.10 -15.51 5.92
N LEU A 117 8.52 -16.57 6.62
CA LEU A 117 9.93 -16.90 6.82
C LEU A 117 10.34 -18.05 5.91
N ASN A 118 11.49 -17.92 5.25
CA ASN A 118 12.06 -19.00 4.45
C ASN A 118 12.70 -20.07 5.38
N PRO A 119 12.15 -21.29 5.49
CA PRO A 119 12.64 -22.32 6.40
C PRO A 119 14.04 -22.86 6.04
N ARG A 120 14.58 -22.47 4.88
CA ARG A 120 15.94 -22.85 4.44
C ARG A 120 17.00 -21.83 4.82
N MET A 121 16.60 -20.68 5.35
CA MET A 121 17.53 -19.64 5.82
C MET A 121 17.82 -19.79 7.30
N THR A 122 19.02 -19.41 7.71
CA THR A 122 19.33 -19.32 9.13
C THR A 122 18.63 -18.09 9.75
N ILE A 123 18.46 -18.09 11.07
CA ILE A 123 17.88 -16.94 11.79
C ILE A 123 18.68 -15.67 11.51
N LEU A 124 20.00 -15.80 11.46
CA LEU A 124 20.89 -14.68 11.15
C LEU A 124 20.61 -14.11 9.76
N ASP A 125 20.48 -14.98 8.75
CA ASP A 125 20.21 -14.57 7.38
C ASP A 125 18.86 -13.86 7.27
N ILE A 126 17.81 -14.39 7.94
CA ILE A 126 16.48 -13.79 7.96
C ILE A 126 16.51 -12.39 8.58
N VAL A 127 17.21 -12.23 9.70
CA VAL A 127 17.30 -10.92 10.40
C VAL A 127 18.18 -9.95 9.63
N ALA A 128 19.21 -10.43 8.96
CA ALA A 128 20.13 -9.61 8.19
C ALA A 128 19.59 -9.23 6.80
N GLU A 129 18.65 -10.00 6.23
CA GLU A 129 18.14 -9.79 4.87
C GLU A 129 17.69 -8.35 4.60
N PRO A 130 16.88 -7.69 5.44
CA PRO A 130 16.49 -6.30 5.22
C PRO A 130 17.67 -5.33 5.19
N LEU A 131 18.71 -5.58 5.99
CA LEU A 131 19.91 -4.74 6.01
C LEU A 131 20.73 -4.92 4.74
N VAL A 132 20.85 -6.15 4.25
CA VAL A 132 21.58 -6.47 3.00
C VAL A 132 20.86 -5.90 1.78
N LEU A 133 19.53 -5.91 1.76
CA LEU A 133 18.73 -5.44 0.62
C LEU A 133 18.65 -3.90 0.54
N ASN A 134 18.72 -3.21 1.68
CA ASN A 134 18.57 -1.75 1.75
C ASN A 134 19.89 -0.99 1.87
N GLY A 135 21.03 -1.66 1.99
CA GLY A 135 22.38 -1.09 2.06
C GLY A 135 22.74 -0.67 3.46
#